data_c071a6e98970affcb68366d26c16ddf9
#
_entry.id   c071a6e98970affcb68366d26c16ddf9
#
_cell.length_a   1.000
_cell.length_b   1.000
_cell.length_c   1.000
_cell.angle_alpha   90.00
_cell.angle_beta   90.00
_cell.angle_gamma   90.00
#
_symmetry.space_group_name_H-M   'P 1'
#
loop_
_entity.id
_entity.type
_entity.pdbx_description
1 polymer ?
#
loop_
_entity_poly.entity_id
_entity_poly.type
_entity_poly.pdbx_seq_one_letter_code
_entity_poly.pdbx_strand_id
1 'polypeptide(L)'
;TAGLIGDTGTTSYGSSKAALIFATKTMATELGVMNIRVNALAPSLTKTDMFDQMEEKARNKILQSTALKRPAEVVEVANAALFLASDLSSFITGQVIRVDGGLTT
;
A
#
# COMPACT_ATOMS: atom_id res chain seq x y z
N THR A 1 -4.44 1.61 -1.41
CA THR A 1 -4.89 1.96 -2.75
C THR A 1 -6.18 1.30 -3.15
N ALA A 2 -6.58 0.24 -2.45
CA ALA A 2 -7.76 -0.54 -2.85
C ALA A 2 -9.00 0.33 -3.04
N GLY A 3 -9.31 1.19 -2.12
CA GLY A 3 -10.47 2.05 -2.22
C GLY A 3 -10.38 3.15 -3.25
N LEU A 4 -9.25 3.27 -3.90
CA LEU A 4 -8.97 4.33 -4.86
C LEU A 4 -9.03 3.85 -6.30
N ILE A 5 -9.32 2.59 -6.49
CA ILE A 5 -9.38 2.00 -7.82
C ILE A 5 -10.80 2.09 -8.34
N GLY A 6 -11.15 3.21 -8.89
CA GLY A 6 -12.44 3.42 -9.50
C GLY A 6 -12.25 4.05 -10.85
N ASP A 7 -13.25 3.92 -11.72
CA ASP A 7 -13.17 4.49 -13.06
C ASP A 7 -13.05 6.00 -13.02
N THR A 8 -13.80 6.61 -12.14
CA THR A 8 -13.71 8.04 -11.90
C THR A 8 -12.51 8.36 -11.03
N GLY A 9 -11.86 7.31 -10.54
CA GLY A 9 -10.84 7.43 -9.54
C GLY A 9 -9.43 7.55 -10.07
N THR A 10 -9.20 7.48 -11.39
CA THR A 10 -7.83 7.52 -11.89
C THR A 10 -7.10 8.77 -11.44
N THR A 11 -7.72 9.94 -11.61
CA THR A 11 -7.16 11.21 -11.16
C THR A 11 -7.14 11.28 -9.63
N SER A 12 -8.22 10.86 -8.98
CA SER A 12 -8.30 10.83 -7.51
C SER A 12 -7.28 9.88 -6.92
N TYR A 13 -7.11 8.71 -7.53
CA TYR A 13 -6.10 7.74 -7.11
C TYR A 13 -4.71 8.35 -7.20
N GLY A 14 -4.36 8.94 -8.35
CA GLY A 14 -3.07 9.58 -8.55
C GLY A 14 -2.83 10.71 -7.56
N SER A 15 -3.85 11.54 -7.32
CA SER A 15 -3.76 12.64 -6.37
C SER A 15 -3.58 12.15 -4.94
N SER A 16 -4.32 11.12 -4.55
CA SER A 16 -4.22 10.54 -3.21
C SER A 16 -2.86 9.89 -2.98
N LYS A 17 -2.34 9.21 -3.99
CA LYS A 17 -1.02 8.59 -3.90
C LYS A 17 0.07 9.65 -3.79
N ALA A 18 -0.02 10.71 -4.59
CA ALA A 18 0.93 11.82 -4.53
C ALA A 18 0.89 12.50 -3.17
N ALA A 19 -0.30 12.70 -2.61
CA ALA A 19 -0.45 13.27 -1.28
C ALA A 19 0.17 12.39 -0.20
N LEU A 20 -0.01 11.08 -0.30
CA LEU A 20 0.57 10.13 0.64
C LEU A 20 2.11 10.15 0.58
N ILE A 21 2.66 10.16 -0.62
CA ILE A 21 4.11 10.23 -0.82
C ILE A 21 4.64 11.54 -0.23
N PHE A 22 3.99 12.64 -0.52
CA PHE A 22 4.41 13.96 -0.04
C PHE A 22 4.36 14.01 1.50
N ALA A 23 3.24 13.60 2.09
CA ALA A 23 3.08 13.62 3.54
C ALA A 23 4.12 12.74 4.23
N THR A 24 4.35 11.55 3.69
CA THR A 24 5.31 10.61 4.25
C THR A 24 6.72 11.19 4.24
N LYS A 25 7.13 11.78 3.12
CA LYS A 25 8.46 12.39 3.01
C LYS A 25 8.61 13.61 3.91
N THR A 26 7.59 14.44 3.97
CA THR A 26 7.62 15.64 4.82
C THR A 26 7.75 15.26 6.28
N MET A 27 6.93 14.33 6.75
CA MET A 27 6.99 13.88 8.14
C MET A 27 8.32 13.18 8.45
N ALA A 28 8.83 12.39 7.52
CA ALA A 28 10.12 11.73 7.69
C ALA A 28 11.25 12.73 7.84
N THR A 29 11.22 13.80 7.03
CA THR A 29 12.23 14.86 7.11
C THR A 29 12.15 15.61 8.43
N GLU A 30 10.94 15.97 8.86
CA GLU A 30 10.74 16.72 10.10
C GLU A 30 11.10 15.90 11.34
N LEU A 31 10.75 14.63 11.35
CA LEU A 31 10.92 13.77 12.52
C LEU A 31 12.26 13.03 12.52
N GLY A 32 12.95 13.00 11.39
CA GLY A 32 14.24 12.32 11.28
C GLY A 32 15.30 12.88 12.20
N VAL A 33 15.25 14.19 12.46
CA VAL A 33 16.19 14.84 13.38
C VAL A 33 16.02 14.33 14.81
N MET A 34 14.88 13.74 15.12
CA MET A 34 14.61 13.12 16.42
C MET A 34 14.78 11.59 16.37
N ASN A 35 15.36 11.08 15.29
CA ASN A 35 15.54 9.66 15.06
C ASN A 35 14.22 8.89 15.03
N ILE A 36 13.19 9.52 14.49
CA ILE A 36 11.88 8.89 14.30
C ILE A 36 11.73 8.64 12.80
N ARG A 37 11.47 7.39 12.46
CA ARG A 37 11.23 6.98 11.08
C ARG A 37 9.73 7.05 10.75
N VAL A 38 9.41 7.45 9.54
CA VAL A 38 8.03 7.53 9.06
C VAL A 38 7.97 6.87 7.69
N ASN A 39 7.24 5.80 7.60
CA ASN A 39 7.00 5.09 6.36
C ASN A 39 5.50 4.79 6.24
N ALA A 40 5.06 4.55 5.04
CA ALA A 40 3.67 4.22 4.78
C ALA A 40 3.57 2.88 4.06
N LEU A 41 2.48 2.17 4.30
CA LEU A 41 2.14 0.97 3.56
C LEU A 41 1.02 1.29 2.59
N ALA A 42 1.13 0.76 1.38
CA ALA A 42 0.09 0.86 0.38
C ALA A 42 -0.30 -0.56 -0.05
N PRO A 43 -1.18 -1.21 0.71
CA PRO A 43 -1.65 -2.54 0.33
C PRO A 43 -2.61 -2.44 -0.85
N SER A 44 -2.66 -3.51 -1.62
CA SER A 44 -3.65 -3.67 -2.67
C SER A 44 -4.74 -4.63 -2.18
N LEU A 45 -5.25 -5.45 -3.09
CA LEU A 45 -6.34 -6.37 -2.78
C LEU A 45 -5.91 -7.36 -1.70
N THR A 46 -6.60 -7.35 -0.58
CA THR A 46 -6.29 -8.17 0.59
C THR A 46 -7.50 -9.04 0.90
N LYS A 47 -7.25 -10.27 1.31
CA LYS A 47 -8.30 -11.24 1.62
C LYS A 47 -9.00 -10.87 2.92
N THR A 48 -10.00 -10.03 2.80
CA THR A 48 -10.86 -9.53 3.87
C THR A 48 -12.30 -9.76 3.48
N ASP A 49 -13.23 -9.41 4.36
CA ASP A 49 -14.65 -9.49 4.02
C ASP A 49 -14.99 -8.63 2.81
N MET A 50 -14.31 -7.49 2.65
CA MET A 50 -14.50 -6.65 1.47
C MET A 50 -14.12 -7.37 0.18
N PHE A 51 -13.05 -8.17 0.22
CA PHE A 51 -12.65 -8.97 -0.94
C PHE A 51 -13.78 -9.91 -1.35
N ASP A 52 -14.38 -10.59 -0.39
CA ASP A 52 -15.45 -11.55 -0.65
C ASP A 52 -16.72 -10.87 -1.13
N GLN A 53 -16.93 -9.61 -0.76
CA GLN A 53 -18.09 -8.82 -1.16
C GLN A 53 -17.93 -8.13 -2.51
N MET A 54 -16.70 -8.10 -3.04
CA MET A 54 -16.48 -7.49 -4.35
C MET A 54 -17.12 -8.30 -5.46
N GLU A 55 -17.56 -7.61 -6.49
CA GLU A 55 -18.03 -8.26 -7.70
C GLU A 55 -16.90 -9.10 -8.30
N GLU A 56 -17.21 -10.34 -8.65
CA GLU A 56 -16.21 -11.31 -9.13
C GLU A 56 -15.42 -10.77 -10.33
N LYS A 57 -16.12 -10.12 -11.26
CA LYS A 57 -15.48 -9.58 -12.47
C LYS A 57 -14.44 -8.50 -12.13
N ALA A 58 -14.79 -7.60 -11.22
CA ALA A 58 -13.87 -6.55 -10.78
C ALA A 58 -12.67 -7.14 -10.04
N ARG A 59 -12.94 -8.11 -9.18
CA ARG A 59 -11.91 -8.81 -8.42
C ARG A 59 -10.94 -9.52 -9.34
N ASN A 60 -11.45 -10.26 -10.31
CA ASN A 60 -10.62 -11.01 -11.26
C ASN A 60 -9.77 -10.08 -12.12
N LYS A 61 -10.29 -8.92 -12.49
CA LYS A 61 -9.55 -7.95 -13.27
C LYS A 61 -8.30 -7.48 -12.52
N ILE A 62 -8.45 -7.21 -11.25
CA ILE A 62 -7.30 -6.80 -10.41
C ILE A 62 -6.31 -7.94 -10.28
N LEU A 63 -6.80 -9.15 -10.05
CA LEU A 63 -5.92 -10.31 -9.88
C LEU A 63 -5.14 -10.64 -11.15
N GLN A 64 -5.75 -10.43 -12.31
CA GLN A 64 -5.03 -10.63 -13.58
C GLN A 64 -3.88 -9.65 -13.76
N SER A 65 -4.02 -8.44 -13.22
CA SER A 65 -2.99 -7.41 -13.28
C SER A 65 -1.95 -7.54 -12.17
N THR A 66 -2.13 -8.51 -11.29
CA THR A 66 -1.22 -8.77 -10.17
C THR A 66 -0.24 -9.88 -10.57
N ALA A 67 1.05 -9.63 -10.40
CA ALA A 67 2.07 -10.60 -10.79
C ALA A 67 1.90 -11.94 -10.08
N LEU A 68 1.58 -11.91 -8.79
CA LEU A 68 1.40 -13.13 -7.99
C LEU A 68 0.02 -13.78 -8.18
N LYS A 69 -0.88 -13.13 -8.92
CA LYS A 69 -2.18 -13.70 -9.32
C LYS A 69 -3.06 -14.14 -8.14
N ARG A 70 -2.90 -13.50 -7.00
CA ARG A 70 -3.72 -13.77 -5.82
C ARG A 70 -3.82 -12.53 -4.95
N PRO A 71 -4.83 -12.44 -4.07
CA PRO A 71 -4.86 -11.36 -3.09
C PRO A 71 -3.80 -11.61 -2.00
N ALA A 72 -3.45 -10.57 -1.28
CA ALA A 72 -2.62 -10.72 -0.09
C ALA A 72 -3.44 -11.35 1.04
N GLU A 73 -2.79 -12.15 1.86
CA GLU A 73 -3.36 -12.51 3.15
C GLU A 73 -3.15 -11.37 4.13
N VAL A 74 -4.05 -11.23 5.09
CA VAL A 74 -3.94 -10.16 6.09
C VAL A 74 -2.59 -10.21 6.79
N VAL A 75 -2.09 -11.40 7.09
CA VAL A 75 -0.80 -11.57 7.76
C VAL A 75 0.37 -11.06 6.91
N GLU A 76 0.25 -11.12 5.59
CA GLU A 76 1.31 -10.62 4.73
C GLU A 76 1.44 -9.10 4.82
N VAL A 77 0.32 -8.40 4.93
CA VAL A 77 0.33 -6.95 5.15
C VAL A 77 0.84 -6.63 6.55
N ALA A 78 0.41 -7.39 7.54
CA ALA A 78 0.87 -7.24 8.91
C ALA A 78 2.38 -7.47 9.05
N ASN A 79 2.92 -8.45 8.33
CA ASN A 79 4.36 -8.72 8.33
C ASN A 79 5.16 -7.56 7.74
N ALA A 80 4.65 -6.93 6.70
CA ALA A 80 5.29 -5.75 6.13
C ALA A 80 5.30 -4.60 7.14
N ALA A 81 4.21 -4.39 7.84
CA ALA A 81 4.12 -3.38 8.89
C ALA A 81 5.11 -3.67 10.02
N LEU A 82 5.20 -4.92 10.44
CA LEU A 82 6.13 -5.34 11.48
C LEU A 82 7.58 -5.09 11.07
N PHE A 83 7.92 -5.42 9.82
CA PHE A 83 9.25 -5.14 9.29
C PHE A 83 9.58 -3.66 9.39
N LEU A 84 8.66 -2.80 8.95
CA LEU A 84 8.89 -1.35 8.97
C LEU A 84 8.95 -0.78 10.38
N ALA A 85 8.29 -1.41 11.34
CA ALA A 85 8.33 -0.99 12.74
C ALA A 85 9.54 -1.51 13.49
N SER A 86 10.26 -2.46 12.92
CA SER A 86 11.38 -3.14 13.59
C SER A 86 12.72 -2.51 13.22
N ASP A 87 13.75 -2.88 13.98
CA ASP A 87 15.12 -2.44 13.72
C ASP A 87 15.68 -2.99 12.40
N LEU A 88 15.03 -3.99 11.82
CA LEU A 88 15.43 -4.52 10.51
C LEU A 88 15.34 -3.46 9.42
N SER A 89 14.52 -2.45 9.61
CA SER A 89 14.37 -1.34 8.66
C SER A 89 14.94 -0.03 9.22
N SER A 90 15.95 -0.10 10.04
CA SER A 90 16.44 1.05 10.82
C SER A 90 16.96 2.21 9.97
N PHE A 91 17.29 1.97 8.71
CA PHE A 91 17.75 3.04 7.81
C PHE A 91 16.73 3.36 6.72
N ILE A 92 15.48 2.93 6.89
CA ILE A 92 14.39 3.18 5.94
C ILE A 92 13.43 4.20 6.54
N THR A 93 13.29 5.33 5.87
CA THR A 93 12.33 6.36 6.26
C THR A 93 11.90 7.13 5.02
N GLY A 94 10.72 7.71 5.07
CA GLY A 94 10.19 8.50 3.97
C GLY A 94 9.70 7.68 2.78
N GLN A 95 9.49 6.39 2.96
CA GLN A 95 9.11 5.49 1.87
C GLN A 95 7.64 5.09 1.95
N VAL A 96 7.05 4.92 0.79
CA VAL A 96 5.73 4.29 0.65
C VAL A 96 5.99 2.90 0.07
N ILE A 97 5.75 1.88 0.87
CA ILE A 97 6.02 0.49 0.49
C ILE A 97 4.73 -0.13 -0.01
N ARG A 98 4.73 -0.55 -1.25
CA ARG A 98 3.59 -1.22 -1.85
C ARG A 98 3.60 -2.69 -1.47
N VAL A 99 2.46 -3.18 -0.99
CA VAL A 99 2.26 -4.59 -0.65
C VAL A 99 1.14 -5.10 -1.54
N ASP A 100 1.46 -5.33 -2.79
CA ASP A 100 0.46 -5.48 -3.85
C ASP A 100 0.70 -6.66 -4.78
N GLY A 101 1.61 -7.55 -4.43
CA GLY A 101 1.87 -8.72 -5.24
C GLY A 101 2.33 -8.41 -6.67
N GLY A 102 2.88 -7.23 -6.89
CA GLY A 102 3.33 -6.81 -8.22
C GLY A 102 2.21 -6.31 -9.12
N LEU A 103 1.24 -5.63 -8.53
CA LEU A 103 0.16 -5.04 -9.31
C LEU A 103 0.71 -3.99 -10.27
N THR A 104 0.39 -4.13 -11.55
CA THR A 104 0.83 -3.20 -12.59
C THR A 104 -0.30 -2.23 -12.91
N THR A 105 -0.20 -1.03 -12.39
CA THR A 105 -1.15 0.05 -12.69
C THR A 105 -0.43 1.37 -12.78
#